data_5ce65abd28193e543d8598392e2fa4d2
#
_entry.id   5ce65abd28193e543d8598392e2fa4d2
#
_cell.length_a   1.000
_cell.length_b   1.000
_cell.length_c   1.000
_cell.angle_alpha   90.00
_cell.angle_beta   90.00
_cell.angle_gamma   90.00
#
_symmetry.space_group_name_H-M   'P 1'
#
loop_
_entity.id
_entity.type
_entity.pdbx_description
1 polymer ?
#
loop_
_entity_poly.entity_id
_entity_poly.type
_entity_poly.pdbx_seq_one_letter_code
_entity_poly.pdbx_strand_id
1 'polypeptide(L)'
;MCAEDNMQVANCTTPANYFHILRRQLKRDIRKPLILMTPKSLLRHKRAVSRLDELGPDTTFHRLLWDDAQMRPDEKIKLVADDKIRRVVMCSGKVYYDLYEEREKRGVDDVYLLRVEQLYPVPLKSLVQELGRFTKAEFMWCQEEPRNMGAYTFMEPYLEWTLDQLKAKNRQPRYAGRAASAATATGQMARHLQQLKALLDDALG
;
A
#
# COMPACT_ATOMS: atom_id res chain seq x y z
N MET A 1 -10.00 -12.88 -12.55
CA MET A 1 -11.38 -12.40 -12.80
C MET A 1 -11.47 -10.92 -13.15
N CYS A 2 -10.43 -10.11 -12.89
CA CYS A 2 -10.39 -8.69 -13.22
C CYS A 2 -9.93 -8.47 -14.67
N ALA A 3 -10.84 -8.04 -15.55
CA ALA A 3 -10.54 -7.73 -16.94
C ALA A 3 -11.56 -6.70 -17.48
N GLU A 4 -11.16 -5.92 -18.48
CA GLU A 4 -12.05 -4.99 -19.21
C GLU A 4 -12.81 -4.01 -18.28
N ASP A 5 -12.17 -3.64 -17.17
CA ASP A 5 -12.78 -2.77 -16.14
C ASP A 5 -14.13 -3.29 -15.61
N ASN A 6 -14.31 -4.62 -15.55
CA ASN A 6 -15.55 -5.26 -15.16
C ASN A 6 -15.96 -5.04 -13.69
N MET A 7 -15.02 -4.70 -12.81
CA MET A 7 -15.27 -4.46 -11.40
C MET A 7 -14.27 -3.46 -10.81
N GLN A 8 -14.44 -3.10 -9.56
CA GLN A 8 -13.46 -2.35 -8.79
C GLN A 8 -13.04 -3.21 -7.59
N VAL A 9 -11.73 -3.27 -7.32
CA VAL A 9 -11.19 -3.97 -6.14
C VAL A 9 -10.31 -2.99 -5.37
N ALA A 10 -10.57 -2.84 -4.08
CA ALA A 10 -9.81 -1.93 -3.22
C ALA A 10 -9.65 -2.49 -1.81
N ASN A 11 -8.63 -1.97 -1.13
CA ASN A 11 -8.32 -2.26 0.26
C ASN A 11 -8.02 -0.95 0.99
N CYS A 12 -9.08 -0.30 1.51
CA CYS A 12 -8.98 1.00 2.12
C CYS A 12 -8.35 0.92 3.52
N THR A 13 -7.32 1.74 3.76
CA THR A 13 -6.60 1.77 5.04
C THR A 13 -7.05 2.88 5.97
N THR A 14 -7.78 3.90 5.47
CA THR A 14 -8.29 5.00 6.30
C THR A 14 -9.81 5.11 6.23
N PRO A 15 -10.50 5.59 7.29
CA PRO A 15 -11.93 5.84 7.28
C PRO A 15 -12.38 6.79 6.17
N ALA A 16 -11.64 7.88 5.93
CA ALA A 16 -11.97 8.84 4.88
C ALA A 16 -11.93 8.19 3.49
N ASN A 17 -10.90 7.41 3.20
CA ASN A 17 -10.79 6.75 1.90
C ASN A 17 -11.88 5.67 1.71
N TYR A 18 -12.24 4.97 2.79
CA TYR A 18 -13.37 4.03 2.78
C TYR A 18 -14.70 4.74 2.51
N PHE A 19 -14.96 5.86 3.18
CA PHE A 19 -16.13 6.70 2.91
C PHE A 19 -16.16 7.17 1.45
N HIS A 20 -15.05 7.67 0.94
CA HIS A 20 -15.00 8.22 -0.41
C HIS A 20 -15.14 7.16 -1.51
N ILE A 21 -14.71 5.94 -1.32
CA ILE A 21 -14.92 4.89 -2.33
C ILE A 21 -16.39 4.52 -2.43
N LEU A 22 -17.12 4.47 -1.30
CA LEU A 22 -18.57 4.27 -1.29
C LEU A 22 -19.32 5.44 -1.91
N ARG A 23 -18.97 6.67 -1.53
CA ARG A 23 -19.49 7.88 -2.13
C ARG A 23 -19.27 7.91 -3.64
N ARG A 24 -18.07 7.55 -4.11
CA ARG A 24 -17.74 7.46 -5.53
C ARG A 24 -18.61 6.44 -6.24
N GLN A 25 -18.81 5.26 -5.65
CA GLN A 25 -19.65 4.19 -6.20
C GLN A 25 -21.10 4.64 -6.43
N LEU A 26 -21.63 5.41 -5.50
CA LEU A 26 -23.02 5.92 -5.60
C LEU A 26 -23.17 7.09 -6.58
N LYS A 27 -22.14 7.96 -6.67
CA LYS A 27 -22.20 9.17 -7.49
C LYS A 27 -21.86 8.97 -8.96
N ARG A 28 -21.17 7.88 -9.31
CA ARG A 28 -20.81 7.58 -10.70
C ARG A 28 -21.97 6.88 -11.39
N ASP A 29 -22.17 7.22 -12.65
CA ASP A 29 -23.10 6.49 -13.53
C ASP A 29 -22.46 5.17 -14.05
N ILE A 30 -22.04 4.33 -13.12
CA ILE A 30 -21.39 3.03 -13.36
C ILE A 30 -22.10 1.98 -12.51
N ARG A 31 -22.52 0.90 -13.16
CA ARG A 31 -23.16 -0.27 -12.52
C ARG A 31 -22.20 -1.48 -12.53
N LYS A 32 -21.04 -1.35 -11.88
CA LYS A 32 -20.03 -2.42 -11.77
C LYS A 32 -19.82 -2.77 -10.30
N PRO A 33 -19.55 -4.06 -9.98
CA PRO A 33 -19.27 -4.47 -8.61
C PRO A 33 -18.11 -3.72 -7.99
N LEU A 34 -18.24 -3.38 -6.72
CA LEU A 34 -17.17 -2.86 -5.86
C LEU A 34 -16.85 -3.92 -4.81
N ILE A 35 -15.64 -4.45 -4.86
CA ILE A 35 -15.12 -5.42 -3.91
C ILE A 35 -14.17 -4.69 -2.96
N LEU A 36 -14.52 -4.66 -1.67
CA LEU A 36 -13.69 -4.04 -0.63
C LEU A 36 -13.10 -5.10 0.28
N MET A 37 -11.78 -5.16 0.32
CA MET A 37 -11.05 -5.94 1.33
C MET A 37 -11.08 -5.15 2.64
N THR A 38 -11.52 -5.78 3.73
CA THR A 38 -11.77 -5.10 5.00
C THR A 38 -11.10 -5.84 6.16
N PRO A 39 -9.81 -5.61 6.42
CA PRO A 39 -9.13 -6.21 7.56
C PRO A 39 -9.81 -5.81 8.88
N LYS A 40 -10.30 -6.78 9.65
CA LYS A 40 -11.03 -6.52 10.92
C LYS A 40 -10.23 -5.72 11.94
N SER A 41 -8.91 -5.89 11.94
CA SER A 41 -8.00 -5.17 12.84
C SER A 41 -8.07 -3.65 12.68
N LEU A 42 -8.33 -3.15 11.46
CA LEU A 42 -8.42 -1.71 11.19
C LEU A 42 -9.62 -1.05 11.85
N LEU A 43 -10.70 -1.79 12.15
CA LEU A 43 -11.89 -1.25 12.84
C LEU A 43 -11.59 -0.66 14.22
N ARG A 44 -10.50 -1.09 14.85
CA ARG A 44 -10.08 -0.65 16.19
C ARG A 44 -8.62 -0.21 16.24
N HIS A 45 -7.99 -0.04 15.09
CA HIS A 45 -6.58 0.35 15.03
C HIS A 45 -6.44 1.84 15.35
N LYS A 46 -5.63 2.16 16.35
CA LYS A 46 -5.49 3.54 16.88
C LYS A 46 -5.00 4.55 15.83
N ARG A 47 -4.21 4.09 14.85
CA ARG A 47 -3.68 4.93 13.77
C ARG A 47 -4.58 4.96 12.52
N ALA A 48 -5.52 4.03 12.38
CA ALA A 48 -6.48 4.02 11.28
C ALA A 48 -7.61 5.03 11.53
N VAL A 49 -7.24 6.30 11.55
CA VAL A 49 -8.14 7.43 11.84
C VAL A 49 -8.08 8.45 10.70
N SER A 50 -9.14 9.23 10.58
CA SER A 50 -9.23 10.34 9.62
C SER A 50 -9.71 11.60 10.32
N ARG A 51 -9.29 12.75 9.83
CA ARG A 51 -9.80 14.05 10.28
C ARG A 51 -11.13 14.34 9.58
N LEU A 52 -11.95 15.19 10.16
CA LEU A 52 -13.25 15.55 9.57
C LEU A 52 -13.10 16.32 8.24
N ASP A 53 -12.04 17.09 8.09
CA ASP A 53 -11.74 17.80 6.84
C ASP A 53 -11.44 16.83 5.68
N GLU A 54 -10.89 15.64 5.95
CA GLU A 54 -10.68 14.59 4.95
C GLU A 54 -11.99 13.97 4.42
N LEU A 55 -13.13 14.24 5.06
CA LEU A 55 -14.47 13.79 4.67
C LEU A 55 -15.28 14.89 3.96
N GLY A 56 -14.69 16.07 3.78
CA GLY A 56 -15.34 17.26 3.24
C GLY A 56 -15.76 17.16 1.77
N PRO A 57 -16.51 18.18 1.26
CA PRO A 57 -17.05 18.17 -0.10
C PRO A 57 -15.96 18.20 -1.17
N ASP A 58 -14.83 18.82 -0.89
CA ASP A 58 -13.70 18.99 -1.83
C ASP A 58 -12.69 17.84 -1.80
N THR A 59 -12.99 16.81 -1.02
CA THR A 59 -12.15 15.62 -0.91
C THR A 59 -12.71 14.45 -1.72
N THR A 60 -11.85 13.50 -2.07
CA THR A 60 -12.20 12.40 -2.95
C THR A 60 -11.48 11.11 -2.58
N PHE A 61 -11.87 10.01 -3.22
CA PHE A 61 -11.16 8.74 -3.08
C PHE A 61 -9.77 8.81 -3.74
N HIS A 62 -8.75 8.48 -2.96
CA HIS A 62 -7.38 8.32 -3.42
C HIS A 62 -7.09 6.86 -3.75
N ARG A 63 -6.67 6.59 -4.99
CA ARG A 63 -6.28 5.25 -5.44
C ARG A 63 -4.93 4.81 -4.86
N LEU A 64 -4.07 5.80 -4.61
CA LEU A 64 -2.84 5.69 -3.84
C LEU A 64 -2.95 6.62 -2.64
N LEU A 65 -2.45 6.20 -1.50
CA LEU A 65 -2.27 7.07 -0.35
C LEU A 65 -0.77 7.20 -0.05
N TRP A 66 -0.36 8.43 0.06
CA TRP A 66 1.02 8.79 0.37
C TRP A 66 1.40 8.38 1.80
N ASP A 67 2.66 8.49 2.09
CA ASP A 67 3.20 8.27 3.42
C ASP A 67 2.64 9.28 4.43
N ASP A 68 2.15 8.81 5.58
CA ASP A 68 1.65 9.69 6.63
C ASP A 68 2.76 10.61 7.16
N ALA A 69 4.02 10.18 7.15
CA ALA A 69 5.16 11.03 7.52
C ALA A 69 5.35 12.24 6.58
N GLN A 70 4.82 12.17 5.35
CA GLN A 70 4.76 13.29 4.42
C GLN A 70 3.47 14.09 4.57
N MET A 71 2.35 13.41 4.80
CA MET A 71 1.02 14.02 4.78
C MET A 71 0.68 14.73 6.10
N ARG A 72 1.23 14.28 7.21
CA ARG A 72 0.88 14.76 8.55
C ARG A 72 2.06 15.46 9.22
N PRO A 73 1.93 16.75 9.57
CA PRO A 73 3.03 17.52 10.14
C PRO A 73 3.47 17.03 11.52
N ASP A 74 2.57 16.37 12.25
CA ASP A 74 2.80 15.93 13.64
C ASP A 74 3.46 14.55 13.75
N GLU A 75 3.78 13.91 12.61
CA GLU A 75 4.42 12.59 12.64
C GLU A 75 5.90 12.70 13.11
N LYS A 76 6.32 11.67 13.86
CA LYS A 76 7.66 11.63 14.46
C LYS A 76 8.76 11.52 13.42
N ILE A 77 8.55 10.70 12.39
CA ILE A 77 9.50 10.57 11.30
C ILE A 77 9.33 11.74 10.35
N LYS A 78 10.44 12.38 10.03
CA LYS A 78 10.54 13.36 8.94
C LYS A 78 11.38 12.73 7.85
N LEU A 79 10.75 12.44 6.73
CA LEU A 79 11.42 11.81 5.59
C LEU A 79 12.50 12.75 5.04
N VAL A 80 13.61 12.14 4.59
CA VAL A 80 14.63 12.85 3.82
C VAL A 80 14.04 13.33 2.47
N ALA A 81 14.78 14.18 1.75
CA ALA A 81 14.37 14.64 0.42
C ALA A 81 14.21 13.47 -0.55
N ASP A 82 13.31 13.60 -1.53
CA ASP A 82 12.92 12.53 -2.47
C ASP A 82 14.12 11.87 -3.17
N ASP A 83 15.15 12.65 -3.50
CA ASP A 83 16.38 12.15 -4.15
C ASP A 83 17.31 11.36 -3.21
N LYS A 84 17.04 11.39 -1.91
CA LYS A 84 17.75 10.66 -0.86
C LYS A 84 16.97 9.47 -0.33
N ILE A 85 15.72 9.30 -0.75
CA ILE A 85 14.95 8.08 -0.43
C ILE A 85 15.66 6.89 -1.09
N ARG A 86 16.12 5.95 -0.26
CA ARG A 86 16.80 4.73 -0.75
C ARG A 86 15.84 3.65 -1.20
N ARG A 87 14.64 3.63 -0.63
CA ARG A 87 13.64 2.58 -0.93
C ARG A 87 12.21 3.12 -0.86
N VAL A 88 11.38 2.69 -1.81
CA VAL A 88 9.94 2.87 -1.80
C VAL A 88 9.29 1.51 -1.59
N VAL A 89 8.59 1.35 -0.47
CA VAL A 89 7.84 0.14 -0.14
C VAL A 89 6.37 0.36 -0.47
N MET A 90 5.90 -0.30 -1.53
CA MET A 90 4.50 -0.33 -1.91
C MET A 90 3.80 -1.46 -1.16
N CYS A 91 2.60 -1.21 -0.64
CA CYS A 91 1.81 -2.19 0.08
C CYS A 91 0.31 -1.96 -0.08
N SER A 92 -0.50 -2.90 0.36
CA SER A 92 -1.96 -2.77 0.40
C SER A 92 -2.50 -3.31 1.72
N GLY A 93 -3.47 -2.62 2.31
CA GLY A 93 -4.14 -3.04 3.53
C GLY A 93 -3.34 -2.79 4.81
N LYS A 94 -3.63 -3.58 5.85
CA LYS A 94 -3.18 -3.30 7.23
C LYS A 94 -1.66 -3.37 7.43
N VAL A 95 -0.92 -4.08 6.59
CA VAL A 95 0.55 -4.19 6.70
C VAL A 95 1.24 -2.83 6.65
N TYR A 96 0.57 -1.82 6.08
CA TYR A 96 1.04 -0.45 6.15
C TYR A 96 1.31 0.01 7.59
N TYR A 97 0.41 -0.28 8.50
CA TYR A 97 0.57 0.14 9.90
C TYR A 97 1.67 -0.63 10.63
N ASP A 98 1.83 -1.92 10.32
CA ASP A 98 2.94 -2.72 10.84
C ASP A 98 4.30 -2.13 10.38
N LEU A 99 4.40 -1.79 9.08
CA LEU A 99 5.57 -1.11 8.51
C LEU A 99 5.81 0.27 9.13
N TYR A 100 4.73 1.05 9.25
CA TYR A 100 4.81 2.41 9.77
C TYR A 100 5.31 2.44 11.23
N GLU A 101 4.72 1.62 12.10
CA GLU A 101 5.09 1.53 13.51
C GLU A 101 6.52 1.02 13.71
N GLU A 102 6.93 0.01 12.94
CA GLU A 102 8.30 -0.51 13.03
C GLU A 102 9.32 0.48 12.45
N ARG A 103 9.01 1.19 11.36
CA ARG A 103 9.84 2.26 10.82
C ARG A 103 10.05 3.38 11.85
N GLU A 104 8.98 3.82 12.50
CA GLU A 104 9.03 4.83 13.55
C GLU A 104 9.89 4.38 14.73
N LYS A 105 9.74 3.13 15.16
CA LYS A 105 10.53 2.54 16.25
C LYS A 105 12.03 2.46 15.93
N ARG A 106 12.38 2.21 14.67
CA ARG A 106 13.77 2.14 14.19
C ARG A 106 14.36 3.52 13.87
N GLY A 107 13.54 4.56 13.77
CA GLY A 107 13.98 5.90 13.36
C GLY A 107 14.44 5.97 11.90
N VAL A 108 13.90 5.13 11.01
CA VAL A 108 14.27 5.09 9.59
C VAL A 108 13.53 6.20 8.86
N ASP A 109 14.25 7.11 8.21
CA ASP A 109 13.74 8.31 7.53
C ASP A 109 13.94 8.32 6.01
N ASP A 110 14.60 7.29 5.48
CA ASP A 110 14.97 7.15 4.06
C ASP A 110 14.17 6.05 3.33
N VAL A 111 13.11 5.53 3.95
CA VAL A 111 12.17 4.55 3.38
C VAL A 111 10.78 5.18 3.29
N TYR A 112 10.28 5.33 2.06
CA TYR A 112 8.94 5.85 1.76
C TYR A 112 7.92 4.72 1.68
N LEU A 113 6.76 4.87 2.33
CA LEU A 113 5.69 3.88 2.33
C LEU A 113 4.53 4.36 1.45
N LEU A 114 4.24 3.64 0.36
CA LEU A 114 3.14 3.95 -0.55
C LEU A 114 2.03 2.91 -0.44
N ARG A 115 0.83 3.37 -0.10
CA ARG A 115 -0.35 2.49 -0.05
C ARG A 115 -1.05 2.43 -1.40
N VAL A 116 -1.21 1.23 -1.94
CA VAL A 116 -2.05 0.98 -3.12
C VAL A 116 -3.45 0.60 -2.61
N GLU A 117 -4.34 1.59 -2.56
CA GLU A 117 -5.69 1.44 -2.04
C GLU A 117 -6.63 0.79 -3.06
N GLN A 118 -6.48 1.14 -4.34
CA GLN A 118 -7.22 0.51 -5.44
C GLN A 118 -6.32 -0.46 -6.19
N LEU A 119 -6.66 -1.75 -6.09
CA LEU A 119 -5.94 -2.80 -6.79
C LEU A 119 -6.42 -2.97 -8.24
N TYR A 120 -7.73 -2.77 -8.48
CA TYR A 120 -8.29 -2.86 -9.83
C TYR A 120 -9.43 -1.84 -10.04
N PRO A 121 -9.51 -1.17 -11.18
CA PRO A 121 -8.45 -1.06 -12.20
C PRO A 121 -7.17 -0.48 -11.62
N VAL A 122 -6.02 -1.02 -12.06
CA VAL A 122 -4.72 -0.59 -11.54
C VAL A 122 -4.47 0.88 -11.87
N PRO A 123 -4.10 1.73 -10.90
CA PRO A 123 -3.91 3.16 -11.11
C PRO A 123 -2.55 3.51 -11.74
N LEU A 124 -2.26 2.98 -12.94
CA LEU A 124 -0.96 3.08 -13.60
C LEU A 124 -0.46 4.52 -13.72
N LYS A 125 -1.32 5.44 -14.17
CA LYS A 125 -0.95 6.86 -14.31
C LYS A 125 -0.50 7.46 -12.98
N SER A 126 -1.22 7.15 -11.90
CA SER A 126 -0.87 7.65 -10.56
C SER A 126 0.41 7.00 -10.03
N LEU A 127 0.62 5.69 -10.32
CA LEU A 127 1.87 5.00 -9.97
C LEU A 127 3.07 5.61 -10.68
N VAL A 128 2.99 5.82 -12.00
CA VAL A 128 4.07 6.47 -12.76
C VAL A 128 4.38 7.86 -12.20
N GLN A 129 3.34 8.66 -11.93
CA GLN A 129 3.52 10.01 -11.40
C GLN A 129 4.17 10.00 -10.01
N GLU A 130 3.71 9.15 -9.11
CA GLU A 130 4.21 9.11 -7.73
C GLU A 130 5.60 8.50 -7.63
N LEU A 131 5.82 7.34 -8.26
CA LEU A 131 7.11 6.66 -8.21
C LEU A 131 8.21 7.42 -8.98
N GLY A 132 7.83 8.24 -9.96
CA GLY A 132 8.75 9.08 -10.72
C GLY A 132 9.49 10.14 -9.87
N ARG A 133 9.03 10.42 -8.67
CA ARG A 133 9.72 11.28 -7.69
C ARG A 133 11.03 10.65 -7.19
N PHE A 134 11.11 9.33 -7.15
CA PHE A 134 12.16 8.58 -6.46
C PHE A 134 13.13 7.90 -7.44
N THR A 135 13.82 8.69 -8.25
CA THR A 135 14.64 8.21 -9.39
C THR A 135 15.80 7.29 -9.01
N LYS A 136 16.25 7.33 -7.75
CA LYS A 136 17.40 6.55 -7.25
C LYS A 136 16.98 5.42 -6.30
N ALA A 137 15.72 5.37 -5.91
CA ALA A 137 15.23 4.43 -4.93
C ALA A 137 15.13 3.00 -5.47
N GLU A 138 15.28 2.03 -4.58
CA GLU A 138 14.85 0.66 -4.81
C GLU A 138 13.33 0.56 -4.63
N PHE A 139 12.65 -0.15 -5.53
CA PHE A 139 11.21 -0.35 -5.45
C PHE A 139 10.88 -1.76 -4.95
N MET A 140 9.97 -1.84 -3.99
CA MET A 140 9.61 -3.08 -3.32
C MET A 140 8.10 -3.18 -3.13
N TRP A 141 7.55 -4.40 -3.25
CA TRP A 141 6.20 -4.73 -2.80
C TRP A 141 6.26 -5.49 -1.48
N CYS A 142 5.50 -5.03 -0.50
CA CYS A 142 5.37 -5.70 0.79
C CYS A 142 3.93 -6.13 1.04
N GLN A 143 3.72 -7.37 1.44
CA GLN A 143 2.42 -7.90 1.87
C GLN A 143 2.56 -8.93 2.99
N GLU A 144 1.50 -9.09 3.78
CA GLU A 144 1.48 -10.09 4.85
C GLU A 144 1.05 -11.49 4.38
N GLU A 145 0.33 -11.57 3.26
CA GLU A 145 -0.07 -12.84 2.66
C GLU A 145 1.14 -13.59 2.10
N PRO A 146 1.07 -14.93 2.00
CA PRO A 146 2.07 -15.71 1.28
C PRO A 146 2.29 -15.22 -0.15
N ARG A 147 3.48 -15.39 -0.69
CA ARG A 147 3.86 -14.90 -2.03
C ARG A 147 2.89 -15.34 -3.15
N ASN A 148 2.35 -16.53 -3.05
CA ASN A 148 1.37 -17.08 -4.01
C ASN A 148 -0.08 -16.66 -3.74
N MET A 149 -0.31 -15.77 -2.80
CA MET A 149 -1.61 -15.24 -2.39
C MET A 149 -1.57 -13.72 -2.30
N GLY A 150 -2.70 -13.09 -1.97
CA GLY A 150 -2.80 -11.64 -1.89
C GLY A 150 -2.68 -10.96 -3.25
N ALA A 151 -2.17 -9.75 -3.27
CA ALA A 151 -2.16 -8.91 -4.47
C ALA A 151 -0.87 -9.01 -5.30
N TYR A 152 0.22 -9.57 -4.77
CA TYR A 152 1.54 -9.49 -5.40
C TYR A 152 1.55 -10.01 -6.83
N THR A 153 1.13 -11.25 -7.05
CA THR A 153 1.19 -11.87 -8.39
C THR A 153 0.30 -11.18 -9.42
N PHE A 154 -0.73 -10.49 -8.97
CA PHE A 154 -1.58 -9.65 -9.82
C PHE A 154 -0.90 -8.30 -10.12
N MET A 155 -0.30 -7.67 -9.11
CA MET A 155 0.30 -6.33 -9.23
C MET A 155 1.67 -6.36 -9.92
N GLU A 156 2.44 -7.45 -9.78
CA GLU A 156 3.83 -7.57 -10.26
C GLU A 156 4.00 -7.11 -11.72
N PRO A 157 3.23 -7.62 -12.73
CA PRO A 157 3.42 -7.20 -14.11
C PRO A 157 3.10 -5.71 -14.36
N TYR A 158 2.16 -5.14 -13.61
CA TYR A 158 1.84 -3.71 -13.70
C TYR A 158 2.91 -2.82 -13.07
N LEU A 159 3.51 -3.30 -11.99
CA LEU A 159 4.65 -2.61 -11.36
C LEU A 159 5.89 -2.69 -12.23
N GLU A 160 6.18 -3.85 -12.83
CA GLU A 160 7.27 -4.00 -13.81
C GLU A 160 7.09 -3.03 -14.99
N TRP A 161 5.88 -2.97 -15.56
CA TRP A 161 5.57 -2.02 -16.61
C TRP A 161 5.79 -0.56 -16.15
N THR A 162 5.34 -0.23 -14.94
CA THR A 162 5.50 1.12 -14.36
C THR A 162 6.98 1.47 -14.21
N LEU A 163 7.79 0.57 -13.67
CA LEU A 163 9.23 0.77 -13.47
C LEU A 163 10.00 0.87 -14.80
N ASP A 164 9.53 0.15 -15.83
CA ASP A 164 10.08 0.27 -17.19
C ASP A 164 9.80 1.66 -17.79
N GLN A 165 8.58 2.18 -17.64
CA GLN A 165 8.23 3.55 -18.07
C GLN A 165 9.10 4.61 -17.38
N LEU A 166 9.44 4.40 -16.12
CA LEU A 166 10.30 5.29 -15.33
C LEU A 166 11.80 5.11 -15.64
N LYS A 167 12.16 4.12 -16.44
CA LYS A 167 13.56 3.71 -16.66
C LYS A 167 14.31 3.47 -15.35
N ALA A 168 13.60 2.89 -14.39
CA ALA A 168 14.16 2.58 -13.07
C ALA A 168 15.35 1.63 -13.20
N LYS A 169 16.32 1.75 -12.29
CA LYS A 169 17.53 0.89 -12.27
C LYS A 169 17.18 -0.59 -12.23
N ASN A 170 16.18 -0.96 -11.42
CA ASN A 170 15.65 -2.31 -11.34
C ASN A 170 14.22 -2.30 -11.89
N ARG A 171 13.99 -3.07 -12.97
CA ARG A 171 12.66 -3.17 -13.60
C ARG A 171 11.69 -4.04 -12.83
N GLN A 172 12.20 -4.95 -12.00
CA GLN A 172 11.37 -5.82 -11.14
C GLN A 172 11.32 -5.27 -9.73
N PRO A 173 10.12 -5.12 -9.12
CA PRO A 173 10.02 -4.77 -7.73
C PRO A 173 10.55 -5.93 -6.87
N ARG A 174 11.34 -5.63 -5.84
CA ARG A 174 11.65 -6.63 -4.82
C ARG A 174 10.37 -7.02 -4.08
N TYR A 175 10.35 -8.22 -3.56
CA TYR A 175 9.27 -8.74 -2.74
C TYR A 175 9.71 -8.89 -1.29
N ALA A 176 8.98 -8.27 -0.35
CA ALA A 176 9.09 -8.52 1.08
C ALA A 176 7.77 -9.12 1.57
N GLY A 177 7.84 -10.30 2.14
CA GLY A 177 6.64 -10.99 2.61
C GLY A 177 6.92 -12.46 2.94
N ARG A 178 5.84 -13.20 3.20
CA ARG A 178 5.95 -14.61 3.52
C ARG A 178 6.27 -15.44 2.28
N ALA A 179 7.01 -16.52 2.48
CA ALA A 179 7.21 -17.52 1.43
C ALA A 179 5.87 -18.08 0.93
N ALA A 180 5.88 -18.65 -0.29
CA ALA A 180 4.71 -19.34 -0.82
C ALA A 180 4.25 -20.45 0.15
N SER A 181 2.95 -20.58 0.32
CA SER A 181 2.35 -21.53 1.27
C SER A 181 1.04 -22.09 0.72
N ALA A 182 0.74 -23.33 1.05
CA ALA A 182 -0.55 -23.92 0.78
C ALA A 182 -1.66 -23.44 1.75
N ALA A 183 -1.26 -22.93 2.93
CA ALA A 183 -2.16 -22.40 3.94
C ALA A 183 -2.17 -20.87 3.94
N THR A 184 -3.34 -20.26 4.08
CA THR A 184 -3.53 -18.81 4.10
C THR A 184 -2.98 -18.16 5.38
N ALA A 185 -2.87 -18.91 6.47
CA ALA A 185 -2.38 -18.45 7.78
C ALA A 185 -1.50 -19.51 8.43
N THR A 186 -0.66 -19.06 9.35
CA THR A 186 0.34 -19.93 10.02
C THR A 186 -0.26 -20.86 11.07
N GLY A 187 -1.46 -20.57 11.57
CA GLY A 187 -2.13 -21.33 12.64
C GLY A 187 -1.50 -21.17 14.05
N GLN A 188 -0.26 -20.68 14.13
CA GLN A 188 0.46 -20.51 15.39
C GLN A 188 0.96 -19.06 15.54
N MET A 189 0.67 -18.43 16.68
CA MET A 189 1.02 -17.04 16.95
C MET A 189 2.53 -16.80 16.93
N ALA A 190 3.32 -17.68 17.54
CA ALA A 190 4.79 -17.54 17.54
C ALA A 190 5.37 -17.51 16.12
N ARG A 191 4.91 -18.41 15.24
CA ARG A 191 5.31 -18.43 13.83
C ARG A 191 4.83 -17.20 13.09
N HIS A 192 3.63 -16.74 13.37
CA HIS A 192 3.10 -15.49 12.79
C HIS A 192 4.00 -14.31 13.11
N LEU A 193 4.34 -14.11 14.39
CA LEU A 193 5.21 -13.00 14.83
C LEU A 193 6.62 -13.11 14.26
N GLN A 194 7.19 -14.32 14.18
CA GLN A 194 8.49 -14.54 13.56
C GLN A 194 8.49 -14.12 12.08
N GLN A 195 7.46 -14.53 11.32
CA GLN A 195 7.33 -14.18 9.91
C GLN A 195 7.02 -12.70 9.70
N LEU A 196 6.22 -12.09 10.57
CA LEU A 196 5.98 -10.65 10.55
C LEU A 196 7.29 -9.89 10.78
N LYS A 197 8.07 -10.28 11.79
CA LYS A 197 9.37 -9.66 12.03
C LYS A 197 10.28 -9.77 10.82
N ALA A 198 10.38 -10.95 10.21
CA ALA A 198 11.24 -11.17 9.04
C ALA A 198 10.86 -10.30 7.84
N LEU A 199 9.55 -10.16 7.53
CA LEU A 199 9.12 -9.30 6.43
C LEU A 199 9.36 -7.80 6.71
N LEU A 200 9.22 -7.36 7.98
CA LEU A 200 9.51 -5.98 8.37
C LEU A 200 11.03 -5.70 8.31
N ASP A 201 11.85 -6.67 8.72
CA ASP A 201 13.32 -6.58 8.60
C ASP A 201 13.74 -6.49 7.13
N ASP A 202 13.14 -7.26 6.22
CA ASP A 202 13.44 -7.22 4.78
C ASP A 202 12.94 -5.91 4.14
N ALA A 203 11.78 -5.43 4.54
CA ALA A 203 11.18 -4.22 3.98
C ALA A 203 11.91 -2.94 4.40
N LEU A 204 12.36 -2.85 5.65
CA LEU A 204 12.94 -1.63 6.24
C LEU A 204 14.46 -1.66 6.36
N GLY A 205 15.07 -2.85 6.31
CA GLY A 205 16.52 -3.07 6.48
C GLY A 205 17.45 -2.64 5.34
#